data_1cde84b69b63e6f541132877aa42585d
#
_entry.id   1cde84b69b63e6f541132877aa42585d
#
_cell.length_a   1.000
_cell.length_b   1.000
_cell.length_c   1.000
_cell.angle_alpha   90.00
_cell.angle_beta   90.00
_cell.angle_gamma   90.00
#
_symmetry.space_group_name_H-M   'P 1'
#
loop_
_entity.id
_entity.type
_entity.pdbx_description
1 polymer ?
#
loop_
_entity_poly.entity_id
_entity_poly.type
_entity_poly.pdbx_seq_one_letter_code
_entity_poly.pdbx_strand_id
1 'polypeptide(L)'
;MSKARIAAFHALQDVSRGRLDLPAALARSRSSLGDERDRALTMEIVTGTTRWQRALDHIIEHFAGRRLARLDAEILTVLRLSLYQLLHLSRVPAAAVVDEAVNLARLARKPSAAGFVNGVLRSILRQRHRLPLPGRPEDHINRADALAYLGITHSHPEWLVARWLDRYGLEAAERWVRFNNDPAALTLRANRLRTTRDALQATLAADGIETTPTAFAPDGLRVISGNPLARPQDGAFVVQDEASQLIALTVDARPGQLVLDLCAAPGGKTTALAADMADRGLVLACDVRDRRLRLLQDTVRASGASNIRLTHVDARAAVPFRHGAFDRVLVDAPCSGLGTLRRDPDIKWRRREDDLPALVDRQQELIARAAATVKPGGRLVYATCSSEPEENENVIDRFLATHPGFEQHDLRAELDDRLTELVDQRGCLHTSPVHGLEAFFAAALTRTE
;
A
#
# COMPACT_ATOMS: atom_id res chain seq x y z
N MET A 1 -2.34 13.69 30.13
CA MET A 1 -1.62 13.05 29.01
C MET A 1 -2.61 12.64 27.93
N SER A 2 -2.33 12.95 26.68
CA SER A 2 -3.23 12.69 25.54
C SER A 2 -3.38 11.20 25.25
N LYS A 3 -4.63 10.71 25.19
CA LYS A 3 -4.94 9.30 24.84
C LYS A 3 -4.39 8.93 23.45
N ALA A 4 -4.49 9.85 22.48
CA ALA A 4 -3.97 9.66 21.15
C ALA A 4 -2.46 9.41 21.13
N ARG A 5 -1.66 10.18 21.89
CA ARG A 5 -0.20 10.03 21.95
C ARG A 5 0.23 8.75 22.65
N ILE A 6 -0.50 8.34 23.69
CA ILE A 6 -0.26 7.05 24.36
C ILE A 6 -0.52 5.90 23.38
N ALA A 7 -1.65 5.94 22.68
CA ALA A 7 -2.00 4.92 21.68
C ALA A 7 -0.98 4.89 20.54
N ALA A 8 -0.54 6.05 20.05
CA ALA A 8 0.50 6.15 19.03
C ALA A 8 1.85 5.57 19.49
N PHE A 9 2.26 5.87 20.74
CA PHE A 9 3.48 5.32 21.33
C PHE A 9 3.45 3.78 21.37
N HIS A 10 2.35 3.19 21.83
CA HIS A 10 2.22 1.72 21.86
C HIS A 10 2.16 1.11 20.46
N ALA A 11 1.43 1.71 19.53
CA ALA A 11 1.37 1.24 18.16
C ALA A 11 2.75 1.24 17.48
N LEU A 12 3.51 2.34 17.62
CA LEU A 12 4.88 2.43 17.10
C LEU A 12 5.83 1.41 17.73
N GLN A 13 5.67 1.11 19.02
CA GLN A 13 6.45 0.06 19.67
C GLN A 13 6.12 -1.34 19.13
N ASP A 14 4.84 -1.63 18.85
CA ASP A 14 4.47 -2.93 18.28
C ASP A 14 4.99 -3.10 16.86
N VAL A 15 4.93 -2.04 16.05
CA VAL A 15 5.49 -2.04 14.69
C VAL A 15 7.02 -2.19 14.73
N SER A 16 7.72 -1.40 15.56
CA SER A 16 9.18 -1.42 15.63
C SER A 16 9.75 -2.74 16.16
N ARG A 17 8.98 -3.46 16.98
CA ARG A 17 9.35 -4.79 17.51
C ARG A 17 8.90 -5.95 16.61
N GLY A 18 8.31 -5.65 15.45
CA GLY A 18 7.79 -6.67 14.53
C GLY A 18 6.61 -7.48 15.06
N ARG A 19 5.92 -7.01 16.12
CA ARG A 19 4.77 -7.71 16.69
C ARG A 19 3.51 -7.58 15.82
N LEU A 20 3.34 -6.42 15.20
CA LEU A 20 2.25 -6.09 14.30
C LEU A 20 2.79 -5.32 13.10
N ASP A 21 2.14 -5.46 11.95
CA ASP A 21 2.28 -4.52 10.84
C ASP A 21 1.52 -3.21 11.14
N LEU A 22 1.79 -2.16 10.38
CA LEU A 22 1.19 -0.85 10.58
C LEU A 22 -0.35 -0.89 10.55
N PRO A 23 -1.00 -1.52 9.55
CA PRO A 23 -2.45 -1.63 9.52
C PRO A 23 -3.05 -2.32 10.75
N ALA A 24 -2.44 -3.40 11.23
CA ALA A 24 -2.91 -4.12 12.41
C ALA A 24 -2.72 -3.31 13.71
N ALA A 25 -1.59 -2.58 13.83
CA ALA A 25 -1.34 -1.71 14.97
C ALA A 25 -2.34 -0.55 15.03
N LEU A 26 -2.65 0.06 13.88
CA LEU A 26 -3.66 1.11 13.76
C LEU A 26 -5.07 0.60 14.07
N ALA A 27 -5.46 -0.57 13.55
CA ALA A 27 -6.75 -1.18 13.84
C ALA A 27 -6.93 -1.44 15.34
N ARG A 28 -5.89 -1.97 16.00
CA ARG A 28 -5.90 -2.18 17.46
C ARG A 28 -6.01 -0.88 18.24
N SER A 29 -5.30 0.15 17.84
CA SER A 29 -5.35 1.47 18.46
C SER A 29 -6.74 2.10 18.32
N ARG A 30 -7.34 1.99 17.12
CA ARG A 30 -8.68 2.51 16.85
C ARG A 30 -9.75 1.90 17.76
N SER A 31 -9.68 0.60 18.03
CA SER A 31 -10.65 -0.07 18.93
C SER A 31 -10.54 0.37 20.37
N SER A 32 -9.39 0.89 20.80
CA SER A 32 -9.14 1.36 22.19
C SER A 32 -9.52 2.83 22.41
N LEU A 33 -9.83 3.58 21.33
CA LEU A 33 -10.12 5.02 21.40
C LEU A 33 -11.61 5.28 21.09
N GLY A 34 -12.28 6.03 21.98
CA GLY A 34 -13.70 6.39 21.80
C GLY A 34 -13.92 7.62 20.93
N ASP A 35 -12.98 8.57 20.90
CA ASP A 35 -13.09 9.85 20.18
C ASP A 35 -12.46 9.74 18.77
N GLU A 36 -13.18 10.19 17.74
CA GLU A 36 -12.70 10.15 16.36
C GLU A 36 -11.51 11.10 16.12
N ARG A 37 -11.43 12.19 16.84
CA ARG A 37 -10.27 13.11 16.78
C ARG A 37 -9.01 12.44 17.32
N ASP A 38 -9.13 11.70 18.44
CA ASP A 38 -8.01 10.93 18.99
C ASP A 38 -7.59 9.80 18.03
N ARG A 39 -8.54 9.15 17.35
CA ARG A 39 -8.27 8.14 16.32
C ARG A 39 -7.51 8.73 15.13
N ALA A 40 -7.98 9.88 14.62
CA ALA A 40 -7.34 10.57 13.49
C ALA A 40 -5.92 11.03 13.86
N LEU A 41 -5.74 11.64 15.05
CA LEU A 41 -4.42 12.07 15.51
C LEU A 41 -3.47 10.89 15.74
N THR A 42 -3.96 9.78 16.28
CA THR A 42 -3.16 8.56 16.46
C THR A 42 -2.69 8.04 15.11
N MET A 43 -3.59 7.91 14.14
CA MET A 43 -3.28 7.45 12.79
C MET A 43 -2.23 8.36 12.14
N GLU A 44 -2.41 9.67 12.23
CA GLU A 44 -1.49 10.65 11.67
C GLU A 44 -0.09 10.55 12.30
N ILE A 45 0.01 10.50 13.63
CA ILE A 45 1.29 10.37 14.32
C ILE A 45 1.99 9.05 13.96
N VAL A 46 1.27 7.93 13.97
CA VAL A 46 1.87 6.60 13.73
C VAL A 46 2.33 6.48 12.28
N THR A 47 1.46 6.81 11.33
CA THR A 47 1.77 6.71 9.90
C THR A 47 2.88 7.70 9.51
N GLY A 48 2.78 8.94 9.96
CA GLY A 48 3.75 9.98 9.65
C GLY A 48 5.12 9.72 10.28
N THR A 49 5.16 9.29 11.55
CA THR A 49 6.43 8.89 12.21
C THR A 49 7.11 7.75 11.44
N THR A 50 6.34 6.75 11.02
CA THR A 50 6.86 5.63 10.23
C THR A 50 7.34 6.09 8.86
N ARG A 51 6.59 6.96 8.19
CA ARG A 51 6.93 7.52 6.87
C ARG A 51 8.25 8.28 6.88
N TRP A 52 8.47 9.10 7.89
CA TRP A 52 9.64 9.98 8.01
C TRP A 52 10.75 9.43 8.90
N GLN A 53 10.73 8.14 9.24
CA GLN A 53 11.59 7.52 10.25
C GLN A 53 13.08 7.83 10.06
N ARG A 54 13.65 7.66 8.84
CA ARG A 54 15.09 7.86 8.60
C ARG A 54 15.51 9.33 8.73
N ALA A 55 14.68 10.25 8.25
CA ALA A 55 14.93 11.68 8.43
C ALA A 55 14.88 12.08 9.91
N LEU A 56 13.87 11.60 10.64
CA LEU A 56 13.75 11.82 12.09
C LEU A 56 14.96 11.24 12.83
N ASP A 57 15.39 10.05 12.47
CA ASP A 57 16.55 9.38 13.06
C ASP A 57 17.83 10.17 12.87
N HIS A 58 18.08 10.65 11.67
CA HIS A 58 19.25 11.47 11.36
C HIS A 58 19.27 12.77 12.19
N ILE A 59 18.15 13.45 12.28
CA ILE A 59 18.03 14.65 13.11
C ILE A 59 18.25 14.33 14.60
N ILE A 60 17.60 13.26 15.10
CA ILE A 60 17.76 12.84 16.50
C ILE A 60 19.23 12.52 16.82
N GLU A 61 19.90 11.76 15.97
CA GLU A 61 21.29 11.38 16.17
C GLU A 61 22.22 12.60 16.25
N HIS A 62 22.02 13.56 15.35
CA HIS A 62 22.77 14.82 15.34
C HIS A 62 22.59 15.61 16.64
N PHE A 63 21.34 15.86 17.07
CA PHE A 63 21.08 16.68 18.25
C PHE A 63 21.25 15.94 19.58
N ALA A 64 21.17 14.62 19.59
CA ALA A 64 21.45 13.81 20.76
C ALA A 64 22.97 13.66 21.01
N GLY A 65 23.80 13.92 20.01
CA GLY A 65 25.26 13.75 20.07
C GLY A 65 25.69 12.30 20.32
N ARG A 66 24.84 11.32 19.96
CA ARG A 66 25.12 9.90 20.16
C ARG A 66 24.36 9.04 19.14
N ARG A 67 24.90 7.88 18.78
CA ARG A 67 24.28 6.93 17.86
C ARG A 67 22.96 6.41 18.40
N LEU A 68 21.96 6.21 17.55
CA LEU A 68 20.63 5.71 17.90
C LEU A 68 20.67 4.38 18.66
N ALA A 69 21.60 3.48 18.29
CA ALA A 69 21.78 2.19 18.95
C ALA A 69 22.13 2.27 20.44
N ARG A 70 22.55 3.46 20.93
CA ARG A 70 22.82 3.74 22.34
C ARG A 70 21.63 4.34 23.10
N LEU A 71 20.51 4.56 22.41
CA LEU A 71 19.27 5.04 23.01
C LEU A 71 18.37 3.86 23.35
N ASP A 72 17.69 3.93 24.49
CA ASP A 72 16.61 3.00 24.78
C ASP A 72 15.55 3.06 23.67
N ALA A 73 15.07 1.91 23.21
CA ALA A 73 14.09 1.83 22.12
C ALA A 73 12.80 2.63 22.41
N GLU A 74 12.38 2.66 23.68
CA GLU A 74 11.22 3.43 24.14
C GLU A 74 11.49 4.93 24.01
N ILE A 75 12.68 5.39 24.38
CA ILE A 75 13.06 6.81 24.28
C ILE A 75 13.22 7.25 22.84
N LEU A 76 13.79 6.40 21.99
CA LEU A 76 13.85 6.65 20.55
C LEU A 76 12.44 6.78 19.95
N THR A 77 11.50 5.91 20.34
CA THR A 77 10.10 6.01 19.90
C THR A 77 9.47 7.33 20.36
N VAL A 78 9.70 7.75 21.62
CA VAL A 78 9.22 9.04 22.14
C VAL A 78 9.80 10.22 21.34
N LEU A 79 11.11 10.19 21.06
CA LEU A 79 11.77 11.25 20.28
C LEU A 79 11.22 11.30 18.84
N ARG A 80 11.10 10.16 18.16
CA ARG A 80 10.57 10.08 16.78
C ARG A 80 9.16 10.67 16.68
N LEU A 81 8.21 10.17 17.49
CA LEU A 81 6.82 10.65 17.42
C LEU A 81 6.66 12.12 17.85
N SER A 82 7.51 12.60 18.75
CA SER A 82 7.48 14.00 19.16
C SER A 82 8.08 14.89 18.08
N LEU A 83 9.22 14.49 17.52
CA LEU A 83 9.86 15.23 16.44
C LEU A 83 8.97 15.30 15.19
N TYR A 84 8.31 14.19 14.83
CA TYR A 84 7.32 14.19 13.74
C TYR A 84 6.25 15.28 13.97
N GLN A 85 5.65 15.35 15.16
CA GLN A 85 4.65 16.36 15.49
C GLN A 85 5.21 17.78 15.40
N LEU A 86 6.44 18.00 15.86
CA LEU A 86 7.09 19.33 15.82
C LEU A 86 7.37 19.82 14.40
N LEU A 87 7.68 18.91 13.49
CA LEU A 87 8.07 19.26 12.11
C LEU A 87 6.90 19.27 11.13
N HIS A 88 5.91 18.39 11.32
CA HIS A 88 4.87 18.13 10.31
C HIS A 88 3.45 18.50 10.76
N LEU A 89 3.19 18.75 12.07
CA LEU A 89 1.86 19.07 12.56
C LEU A 89 1.76 20.53 13.01
N SER A 90 1.45 21.43 12.08
CA SER A 90 1.39 22.89 12.33
C SER A 90 0.34 23.32 13.37
N ARG A 91 -0.72 22.51 13.55
CA ARG A 91 -1.81 22.81 14.51
C ARG A 91 -1.53 22.36 15.94
N VAL A 92 -0.40 21.69 16.18
CA VAL A 92 -0.04 21.19 17.52
C VAL A 92 0.98 22.14 18.15
N PRO A 93 0.67 22.76 19.32
CA PRO A 93 1.62 23.66 19.97
C PRO A 93 2.90 22.93 20.41
N ALA A 94 4.06 23.48 20.05
CA ALA A 94 5.36 22.87 20.34
C ALA A 94 5.58 22.59 21.82
N ALA A 95 5.16 23.50 22.72
CA ALA A 95 5.27 23.31 24.15
C ALA A 95 4.51 22.06 24.62
N ALA A 96 3.29 21.87 24.12
CA ALA A 96 2.48 20.69 24.44
C ALA A 96 3.15 19.39 23.96
N VAL A 97 3.80 19.39 22.81
CA VAL A 97 4.54 18.21 22.32
C VAL A 97 5.70 17.86 23.25
N VAL A 98 6.49 18.86 23.69
CA VAL A 98 7.65 18.65 24.56
C VAL A 98 7.21 18.13 25.93
N ASP A 99 6.16 18.72 26.52
CA ASP A 99 5.63 18.30 27.82
C ASP A 99 5.08 16.85 27.75
N GLU A 100 4.33 16.52 26.70
CA GLU A 100 3.83 15.16 26.47
C GLU A 100 4.96 14.16 26.24
N ALA A 101 6.06 14.55 25.57
CA ALA A 101 7.22 13.69 25.36
C ALA A 101 7.89 13.32 26.71
N VAL A 102 8.03 14.28 27.61
CA VAL A 102 8.53 14.06 28.98
C VAL A 102 7.62 13.10 29.75
N ASN A 103 6.31 13.25 29.61
CA ASN A 103 5.33 12.36 30.25
C ASN A 103 5.36 10.95 29.64
N LEU A 104 5.53 10.82 28.32
CA LEU A 104 5.69 9.53 27.66
C LEU A 104 6.98 8.81 28.11
N ALA A 105 8.09 9.52 28.33
CA ALA A 105 9.31 8.93 28.87
C ALA A 105 9.10 8.34 30.27
N ARG A 106 8.31 9.03 31.11
CA ARG A 106 7.91 8.53 32.44
C ARG A 106 6.99 7.31 32.31
N LEU A 107 6.00 7.35 31.40
CA LEU A 107 5.11 6.23 31.11
C LEU A 107 5.90 4.98 30.66
N ALA A 108 6.93 5.19 29.85
CA ALA A 108 7.85 4.14 29.38
C ALA A 108 8.77 3.58 30.49
N ARG A 109 8.57 4.01 31.75
CA ARG A 109 9.41 3.64 32.93
C ARG A 109 10.87 4.07 32.79
N LYS A 110 11.12 5.19 32.11
CA LYS A 110 12.45 5.80 31.90
C LYS A 110 12.46 7.26 32.43
N PRO A 111 12.12 7.51 33.70
CA PRO A 111 12.03 8.87 34.24
C PRO A 111 13.37 9.63 34.21
N SER A 112 14.49 8.93 34.32
CA SER A 112 15.83 9.50 34.21
C SER A 112 16.14 10.09 32.83
N ALA A 113 15.48 9.60 31.76
CA ALA A 113 15.64 10.12 30.41
C ALA A 113 14.77 11.36 30.11
N ALA A 114 13.87 11.78 31.02
CA ALA A 114 12.95 12.89 30.79
C ALA A 114 13.68 14.22 30.51
N GLY A 115 14.74 14.51 31.27
CA GLY A 115 15.59 15.69 31.03
C GLY A 115 16.32 15.66 29.70
N PHE A 116 16.82 14.49 29.30
CA PHE A 116 17.46 14.26 28.01
C PHE A 116 16.48 14.49 26.83
N VAL A 117 15.27 13.89 26.89
CA VAL A 117 14.22 14.08 25.88
C VAL A 117 13.87 15.55 25.72
N ASN A 118 13.63 16.25 26.83
CA ASN A 118 13.34 17.70 26.82
C ASN A 118 14.50 18.50 26.19
N GLY A 119 15.76 18.20 26.56
CA GLY A 119 16.94 18.88 26.05
C GLY A 119 17.09 18.71 24.53
N VAL A 120 16.97 17.49 24.01
CA VAL A 120 17.05 17.19 22.58
C VAL A 120 15.95 17.92 21.81
N LEU A 121 14.68 17.80 22.21
CA LEU A 121 13.56 18.42 21.50
C LEU A 121 13.65 19.95 21.50
N ARG A 122 14.04 20.57 22.62
CA ARG A 122 14.24 22.03 22.67
C ARG A 122 15.43 22.48 21.81
N SER A 123 16.49 21.68 21.72
CA SER A 123 17.63 22.01 20.84
C SER A 123 17.23 21.98 19.37
N ILE A 124 16.46 20.97 18.95
CA ILE A 124 15.89 20.88 17.60
C ILE A 124 14.97 22.09 17.31
N LEU A 125 14.07 22.45 18.22
CA LEU A 125 13.17 23.59 18.05
C LEU A 125 13.91 24.91 17.82
N ARG A 126 15.01 25.15 18.53
CA ARG A 126 15.84 26.37 18.33
C ARG A 126 16.45 26.43 16.94
N GLN A 127 16.71 25.28 16.32
CA GLN A 127 17.37 25.18 15.01
C GLN A 127 16.46 24.63 13.89
N ARG A 128 15.13 24.66 14.10
CA ARG A 128 14.15 24.04 13.17
C ARG A 128 14.25 24.55 11.72
N HIS A 129 14.84 25.72 11.49
CA HIS A 129 15.02 26.30 10.15
C HIS A 129 16.36 25.91 9.50
N ARG A 130 17.23 25.17 10.22
CA ARG A 130 18.53 24.71 9.74
C ARG A 130 18.80 23.28 10.21
N LEU A 131 17.86 22.38 9.84
CA LEU A 131 18.02 20.97 10.15
C LEU A 131 19.18 20.38 9.34
N PRO A 132 19.96 19.42 9.90
CA PRO A 132 21.13 18.84 9.27
C PRO A 132 20.75 17.79 8.22
N LEU A 133 19.84 18.12 7.31
CA LEU A 133 19.42 17.22 6.24
C LEU A 133 20.24 17.46 4.98
N PRO A 134 20.68 16.38 4.28
CA PRO A 134 21.37 16.50 2.99
C PRO A 134 20.56 17.33 1.98
N GLY A 135 21.21 18.28 1.32
CA GLY A 135 20.61 19.08 0.25
C GLY A 135 20.48 18.28 -1.06
N ARG A 136 19.63 18.79 -1.97
CA ARG A 136 19.56 18.25 -3.32
C ARG A 136 20.92 18.50 -4.01
N PRO A 137 21.58 17.45 -4.55
CA PRO A 137 22.84 17.67 -5.26
C PRO A 137 22.62 18.45 -6.57
N GLU A 138 23.63 19.23 -6.97
CA GLU A 138 23.66 19.89 -8.27
C GLU A 138 23.95 18.89 -9.41
N ASP A 139 23.82 19.32 -10.67
CA ASP A 139 23.76 18.45 -11.87
C ASP A 139 25.00 17.56 -12.16
N HIS A 140 26.10 17.73 -11.44
CA HIS A 140 27.29 16.84 -11.53
C HIS A 140 27.30 15.84 -10.37
N ILE A 141 26.57 14.77 -10.52
CA ILE A 141 26.10 13.92 -9.45
C ILE A 141 27.20 13.06 -8.83
N ASN A 142 27.62 13.43 -7.62
CA ASN A 142 28.18 12.44 -6.72
C ASN A 142 27.06 11.48 -6.27
N ARG A 143 27.15 10.20 -6.66
CA ARG A 143 26.14 9.16 -6.31
C ARG A 143 25.88 9.08 -4.80
N ALA A 144 26.91 9.28 -3.97
CA ALA A 144 26.77 9.26 -2.51
C ALA A 144 25.88 10.42 -2.00
N ASP A 145 26.01 11.61 -2.57
CA ASP A 145 25.20 12.78 -2.20
C ASP A 145 23.74 12.59 -2.64
N ALA A 146 23.52 12.01 -3.84
CA ALA A 146 22.20 11.67 -4.32
C ALA A 146 21.51 10.63 -3.42
N LEU A 147 22.23 9.58 -3.01
CA LEU A 147 21.70 8.57 -2.08
C LEU A 147 21.42 9.15 -0.69
N ALA A 148 22.29 10.02 -0.18
CA ALA A 148 22.06 10.70 1.08
C ALA A 148 20.82 11.61 1.01
N TYR A 149 20.68 12.40 -0.04
CA TYR A 149 19.51 13.24 -0.27
C TYR A 149 18.23 12.42 -0.37
N LEU A 150 18.15 11.46 -1.29
CA LEU A 150 16.95 10.63 -1.49
C LEU A 150 16.64 9.77 -0.26
N GLY A 151 17.66 9.19 0.35
CA GLY A 151 17.48 8.27 1.47
C GLY A 151 17.23 8.97 2.81
N ILE A 152 17.98 10.00 3.16
CA ILE A 152 17.88 10.68 4.46
C ILE A 152 16.79 11.75 4.40
N THR A 153 16.91 12.72 3.49
CA THR A 153 15.99 13.86 3.43
C THR A 153 14.58 13.44 3.08
N HIS A 154 14.43 12.47 2.15
CA HIS A 154 13.12 11.89 1.80
C HIS A 154 12.79 10.59 2.53
N SER A 155 13.59 10.19 3.51
CA SER A 155 13.28 9.09 4.45
C SER A 155 12.95 7.74 3.78
N HIS A 156 13.90 7.20 3.00
CA HIS A 156 13.81 5.88 2.38
C HIS A 156 15.06 5.04 2.69
N PRO A 157 14.97 3.68 2.69
CA PRO A 157 16.13 2.81 2.79
C PRO A 157 17.12 3.06 1.63
N GLU A 158 18.41 3.00 1.91
CA GLU A 158 19.42 3.28 0.91
C GLU A 158 19.41 2.31 -0.26
N TRP A 159 19.25 0.99 0.01
CA TRP A 159 19.17 -0.01 -1.03
C TRP A 159 18.04 0.27 -2.04
N LEU A 160 16.89 0.75 -1.56
CA LEU A 160 15.73 1.01 -2.40
C LEU A 160 15.91 2.26 -3.26
N VAL A 161 16.42 3.35 -2.69
CA VAL A 161 16.70 4.56 -3.46
C VAL A 161 17.88 4.38 -4.42
N ALA A 162 18.85 3.50 -4.10
CA ALA A 162 19.93 3.13 -5.01
C ALA A 162 19.37 2.47 -6.28
N ARG A 163 18.46 1.52 -6.14
CA ARG A 163 17.79 0.86 -7.27
C ARG A 163 17.01 1.83 -8.15
N TRP A 164 16.25 2.74 -7.53
CA TRP A 164 15.50 3.75 -8.29
C TRP A 164 16.41 4.79 -8.95
N LEU A 165 17.49 5.21 -8.27
CA LEU A 165 18.49 6.12 -8.82
C LEU A 165 19.18 5.49 -10.05
N ASP A 166 19.62 4.24 -9.93
CA ASP A 166 20.33 3.53 -11.01
C ASP A 166 19.39 3.24 -12.21
N ARG A 167 18.09 3.01 -11.98
CA ARG A 167 17.10 2.68 -13.02
C ARG A 167 16.52 3.91 -13.70
N TYR A 168 16.24 4.96 -12.95
CA TYR A 168 15.44 6.08 -13.43
C TYR A 168 16.19 7.42 -13.42
N GLY A 169 17.36 7.49 -12.82
CA GLY A 169 18.08 8.75 -12.59
C GLY A 169 17.52 9.56 -11.44
N LEU A 170 18.21 10.65 -11.08
CA LEU A 170 17.92 11.44 -9.88
C LEU A 170 16.50 12.06 -9.91
N GLU A 171 16.15 12.68 -11.02
CA GLU A 171 14.88 13.43 -11.11
C GLU A 171 13.65 12.52 -10.96
N ALA A 172 13.64 11.36 -11.63
CA ALA A 172 12.55 10.42 -11.51
C ALA A 172 12.53 9.72 -10.15
N ALA A 173 13.70 9.37 -9.59
CA ALA A 173 13.79 8.83 -8.24
C ALA A 173 13.32 9.84 -7.19
N GLU A 174 13.60 11.15 -7.36
CA GLU A 174 13.10 12.21 -6.50
C GLU A 174 11.57 12.31 -6.56
N ARG A 175 10.97 12.28 -7.76
CA ARG A 175 9.51 12.23 -7.90
C ARG A 175 8.92 11.03 -7.17
N TRP A 176 9.57 9.88 -7.26
CA TRP A 176 9.12 8.64 -6.60
C TRP A 176 9.12 8.76 -5.07
N VAL A 177 10.23 9.19 -4.46
CA VAL A 177 10.31 9.33 -3.00
C VAL A 177 9.38 10.42 -2.46
N ARG A 178 9.17 11.50 -3.22
CA ARG A 178 8.20 12.56 -2.86
C ARG A 178 6.77 12.01 -2.88
N PHE A 179 6.38 11.30 -3.95
CA PHE A 179 5.08 10.67 -4.05
C PHE A 179 4.80 9.71 -2.89
N ASN A 180 5.77 8.87 -2.52
CA ASN A 180 5.64 7.96 -1.40
C ASN A 180 5.45 8.67 -0.04
N ASN A 181 5.93 9.90 0.07
CA ASN A 181 5.82 10.70 1.29
C ASN A 181 4.56 11.58 1.34
N ASP A 182 3.89 11.79 0.21
CA ASP A 182 2.62 12.52 0.19
C ASP A 182 1.50 11.66 0.83
N PRO A 183 0.56 12.28 1.57
CA PRO A 183 -0.61 11.56 2.06
C PRO A 183 -1.41 10.95 0.91
N ALA A 184 -1.75 9.66 1.02
CA ALA A 184 -2.60 9.01 0.04
C ALA A 184 -4.04 9.53 0.18
N ALA A 185 -4.64 9.95 -0.94
CA ALA A 185 -6.06 10.31 -0.96
C ALA A 185 -6.92 9.07 -0.67
N LEU A 186 -8.01 9.26 0.06
CA LEU A 186 -9.03 8.23 0.21
C LEU A 186 -9.73 8.05 -1.13
N THR A 187 -9.62 6.85 -1.70
CA THR A 187 -10.23 6.52 -2.99
C THR A 187 -11.30 5.46 -2.80
N LEU A 188 -12.45 5.68 -3.39
CA LEU A 188 -13.60 4.79 -3.36
C LEU A 188 -13.80 4.21 -4.76
N ARG A 189 -14.25 2.96 -4.81
CA ARG A 189 -14.79 2.34 -6.01
C ARG A 189 -16.29 2.16 -5.84
N ALA A 190 -17.09 2.73 -6.74
CA ALA A 190 -18.54 2.49 -6.76
C ALA A 190 -18.83 1.00 -7.00
N ASN A 191 -19.75 0.46 -6.24
CA ASN A 191 -20.21 -0.91 -6.40
C ASN A 191 -21.31 -0.97 -7.47
N ARG A 192 -20.96 -1.37 -8.70
CA ARG A 192 -21.88 -1.42 -9.83
C ARG A 192 -23.04 -2.38 -9.67
N LEU A 193 -23.00 -3.29 -8.69
CA LEU A 193 -24.17 -4.11 -8.33
C LEU A 193 -25.25 -3.33 -7.57
N ARG A 194 -24.92 -2.12 -7.06
CA ARG A 194 -25.84 -1.31 -6.25
C ARG A 194 -26.07 0.09 -6.78
N THR A 195 -25.06 0.70 -7.39
CA THR A 195 -25.10 2.09 -7.83
C THR A 195 -24.13 2.34 -8.98
N THR A 196 -24.25 3.48 -9.63
CA THR A 196 -23.23 3.98 -10.56
C THR A 196 -22.29 4.95 -9.85
N ARG A 197 -21.12 5.21 -10.44
CA ARG A 197 -20.16 6.22 -9.94
C ARG A 197 -20.82 7.59 -9.75
N ASP A 198 -21.58 8.04 -10.76
CA ASP A 198 -22.18 9.38 -10.78
C ASP A 198 -23.33 9.48 -9.74
N ALA A 199 -24.14 8.44 -9.59
CA ALA A 199 -25.18 8.38 -8.54
C ALA A 199 -24.55 8.33 -7.13
N LEU A 200 -23.44 7.59 -6.94
CA LEU A 200 -22.71 7.60 -5.69
C LEU A 200 -22.13 8.99 -5.39
N GLN A 201 -21.55 9.65 -6.37
CA GLN A 201 -21.01 11.00 -6.23
C GLN A 201 -22.10 11.99 -5.79
N ALA A 202 -23.26 11.96 -6.43
CA ALA A 202 -24.40 12.80 -6.06
C ALA A 202 -24.88 12.52 -4.63
N THR A 203 -24.95 11.25 -4.23
CA THR A 203 -25.35 10.85 -2.87
C THR A 203 -24.34 11.35 -1.82
N LEU A 204 -23.04 11.22 -2.09
CA LEU A 204 -21.99 11.71 -1.21
C LEU A 204 -22.03 13.24 -1.08
N ALA A 205 -22.24 13.94 -2.19
CA ALA A 205 -22.36 15.41 -2.19
C ALA A 205 -23.55 15.89 -1.34
N ALA A 206 -24.72 15.20 -1.40
CA ALA A 206 -25.87 15.51 -0.57
C ALA A 206 -25.58 15.37 0.94
N ASP A 207 -24.63 14.50 1.31
CA ASP A 207 -24.15 14.33 2.69
C ASP A 207 -22.95 15.25 3.05
N GLY A 208 -22.64 16.24 2.19
CA GLY A 208 -21.53 17.17 2.42
C GLY A 208 -20.13 16.57 2.21
N ILE A 209 -20.03 15.47 1.47
CA ILE A 209 -18.77 14.79 1.15
C ILE A 209 -18.43 15.12 -0.30
N GLU A 210 -17.37 15.89 -0.50
CA GLU A 210 -16.91 16.29 -1.81
C GLU A 210 -16.00 15.21 -2.42
N THR A 211 -16.28 14.82 -3.65
CA THR A 211 -15.49 13.82 -4.39
C THR A 211 -15.29 14.25 -5.83
N THR A 212 -14.25 13.72 -6.46
CA THR A 212 -13.99 13.88 -7.90
C THR A 212 -13.74 12.50 -8.53
N PRO A 213 -14.16 12.27 -9.79
CA PRO A 213 -13.78 11.07 -10.52
C PRO A 213 -12.27 10.89 -10.52
N THR A 214 -11.83 9.64 -10.47
CA THR A 214 -10.43 9.27 -10.67
C THR A 214 -10.03 9.46 -12.13
N ALA A 215 -8.73 9.57 -12.42
CA ALA A 215 -8.25 9.82 -13.78
C ALA A 215 -8.45 8.62 -14.70
N PHE A 216 -8.25 7.42 -14.20
CA PHE A 216 -8.18 6.19 -14.98
C PHE A 216 -9.30 5.21 -14.66
N ALA A 217 -9.57 4.96 -13.37
CA ALA A 217 -10.55 3.95 -12.98
C ALA A 217 -11.98 4.44 -13.24
N PRO A 218 -12.79 3.71 -14.05
CA PRO A 218 -14.12 4.17 -14.46
C PRO A 218 -15.11 4.29 -13.30
N ASP A 219 -14.97 3.46 -12.28
CA ASP A 219 -15.84 3.45 -11.10
C ASP A 219 -15.23 4.20 -9.88
N GLY A 220 -14.07 4.85 -10.09
CA GLY A 220 -13.29 5.47 -9.03
C GLY A 220 -13.76 6.88 -8.68
N LEU A 221 -13.81 7.17 -7.36
CA LEU A 221 -14.01 8.50 -6.80
C LEU A 221 -12.90 8.80 -5.78
N ARG A 222 -12.24 9.94 -5.93
CA ARG A 222 -11.28 10.47 -4.95
C ARG A 222 -12.00 11.42 -4.01
N VAL A 223 -11.88 11.19 -2.71
CA VAL A 223 -12.45 12.06 -1.68
C VAL A 223 -11.58 13.31 -1.55
N ILE A 224 -12.20 14.48 -1.68
CA ILE A 224 -11.57 15.80 -1.53
C ILE A 224 -11.78 16.32 -0.10
N SER A 225 -13.02 16.22 0.39
CA SER A 225 -13.36 16.65 1.74
C SER A 225 -14.51 15.82 2.31
N GLY A 226 -14.67 15.84 3.64
CA GLY A 226 -15.67 15.02 4.34
C GLY A 226 -15.16 13.63 4.70
N ASN A 227 -16.03 12.82 5.34
CA ASN A 227 -15.70 11.48 5.79
C ASN A 227 -16.77 10.47 5.36
N PRO A 228 -16.61 9.78 4.21
CA PRO A 228 -17.58 8.79 3.75
C PRO A 228 -17.67 7.56 4.67
N LEU A 229 -16.64 7.28 5.48
CA LEU A 229 -16.60 6.14 6.39
C LEU A 229 -17.40 6.36 7.68
N ALA A 230 -17.85 7.60 7.95
CA ALA A 230 -18.74 7.90 9.06
C ALA A 230 -20.22 7.55 8.76
N ARG A 231 -20.55 7.30 7.48
CA ARG A 231 -21.89 6.88 7.05
C ARG A 231 -22.15 5.42 7.35
N PRO A 232 -23.44 5.01 7.45
CA PRO A 232 -23.78 3.59 7.40
C PRO A 232 -23.20 2.94 6.14
N GLN A 233 -22.57 1.78 6.32
CA GLN A 233 -21.96 1.05 5.20
C GLN A 233 -23.04 0.19 4.53
N ASP A 234 -23.64 0.72 3.47
CA ASP A 234 -24.71 0.09 2.68
C ASP A 234 -24.19 -0.76 1.52
N GLY A 235 -22.87 -0.82 1.37
CA GLY A 235 -22.20 -1.54 0.29
C GLY A 235 -22.22 -0.81 -1.06
N ALA A 236 -22.60 0.47 -1.09
CA ALA A 236 -22.59 1.28 -2.31
C ALA A 236 -21.16 1.54 -2.85
N PHE A 237 -20.14 1.44 -2.00
CA PHE A 237 -18.75 1.58 -2.40
C PHE A 237 -17.80 0.66 -1.61
N VAL A 238 -16.61 0.47 -2.16
CA VAL A 238 -15.46 -0.18 -1.52
C VAL A 238 -14.31 0.82 -1.47
N VAL A 239 -13.60 0.89 -0.33
CA VAL A 239 -12.34 1.64 -0.26
C VAL A 239 -11.28 0.86 -1.02
N GLN A 240 -10.82 1.40 -2.14
CA GLN A 240 -9.84 0.74 -3.00
C GLN A 240 -9.02 1.79 -3.76
N ASP A 241 -7.70 1.60 -3.77
CA ASP A 241 -6.79 2.44 -4.54
C ASP A 241 -7.10 2.39 -6.03
N GLU A 242 -6.89 3.51 -6.74
CA GLU A 242 -7.19 3.61 -8.16
C GLU A 242 -6.40 2.58 -8.99
N ALA A 243 -5.09 2.45 -8.77
CA ALA A 243 -4.28 1.47 -9.49
C ALA A 243 -4.74 0.03 -9.21
N SER A 244 -5.13 -0.28 -7.97
CA SER A 244 -5.71 -1.58 -7.62
C SER A 244 -7.05 -1.86 -8.32
N GLN A 245 -7.85 -0.81 -8.61
CA GLN A 245 -9.10 -0.97 -9.38
C GLN A 245 -8.82 -1.39 -10.83
N LEU A 246 -7.76 -0.84 -11.44
CA LEU A 246 -7.39 -1.13 -12.83
C LEU A 246 -7.00 -2.60 -13.06
N ILE A 247 -6.46 -3.27 -12.03
CA ILE A 247 -6.08 -4.69 -12.16
C ILE A 247 -7.30 -5.57 -12.49
N ALA A 248 -8.46 -5.31 -11.91
CA ALA A 248 -9.66 -6.10 -12.20
C ALA A 248 -10.09 -6.00 -13.68
N LEU A 249 -9.89 -4.84 -14.31
CA LEU A 249 -10.22 -4.60 -15.72
C LEU A 249 -9.40 -5.49 -16.66
N THR A 250 -8.15 -5.81 -16.31
CA THR A 250 -7.27 -6.65 -17.15
C THR A 250 -7.72 -8.11 -17.21
N VAL A 251 -8.59 -8.54 -16.29
CA VAL A 251 -9.13 -9.91 -16.26
C VAL A 251 -10.18 -10.13 -17.34
N ASP A 252 -10.90 -9.08 -17.75
CA ASP A 252 -12.00 -9.15 -18.72
C ASP A 252 -13.03 -10.24 -18.35
N ALA A 253 -13.47 -10.21 -17.08
CA ALA A 253 -14.46 -11.15 -16.59
C ALA A 253 -15.85 -10.83 -17.17
N ARG A 254 -16.55 -11.83 -17.70
CA ARG A 254 -17.82 -11.67 -18.41
C ARG A 254 -18.95 -12.47 -17.76
N PRO A 255 -20.21 -12.03 -17.90
CA PRO A 255 -21.36 -12.76 -17.37
C PRO A 255 -21.40 -14.23 -17.81
N GLY A 256 -21.64 -15.14 -16.86
CA GLY A 256 -21.74 -16.58 -17.09
C GLY A 256 -20.44 -17.37 -17.01
N GLN A 257 -19.29 -16.70 -16.90
CA GLN A 257 -17.99 -17.33 -16.78
C GLN A 257 -17.73 -17.94 -15.39
N LEU A 258 -16.77 -18.85 -15.35
CA LEU A 258 -16.15 -19.38 -14.14
C LEU A 258 -14.80 -18.70 -13.94
N VAL A 259 -14.70 -17.88 -12.88
CA VAL A 259 -13.51 -17.06 -12.58
C VAL A 259 -12.87 -17.54 -11.28
N LEU A 260 -11.54 -17.63 -11.26
CA LEU A 260 -10.75 -17.93 -10.07
C LEU A 260 -9.94 -16.68 -9.66
N ASP A 261 -10.10 -16.23 -8.40
CA ASP A 261 -9.25 -15.23 -7.76
C ASP A 261 -8.42 -15.93 -6.67
N LEU A 262 -7.15 -16.17 -6.95
CA LEU A 262 -6.33 -17.12 -6.18
C LEU A 262 -5.74 -16.52 -4.88
N CYS A 263 -5.60 -15.19 -4.79
CA CYS A 263 -5.09 -14.48 -3.62
C CYS A 263 -6.03 -13.31 -3.25
N ALA A 264 -7.31 -13.62 -3.06
CA ALA A 264 -8.44 -12.72 -3.15
C ALA A 264 -8.54 -11.64 -2.06
N ALA A 265 -8.02 -11.91 -0.85
CA ALA A 265 -8.24 -10.99 0.27
C ALA A 265 -7.46 -9.66 0.13
N PRO A 266 -8.09 -8.52 0.44
CA PRO A 266 -9.34 -8.35 1.22
C PRO A 266 -10.65 -8.36 0.42
N GLY A 267 -10.65 -8.61 -0.91
CA GLY A 267 -11.86 -8.78 -1.72
C GLY A 267 -12.20 -7.63 -2.66
N GLY A 268 -11.38 -6.59 -2.71
CA GLY A 268 -11.64 -5.45 -3.60
C GLY A 268 -11.68 -5.86 -5.08
N LYS A 269 -10.70 -6.66 -5.54
CA LYS A 269 -10.67 -7.18 -6.91
C LYS A 269 -11.78 -8.21 -7.15
N THR A 270 -11.99 -9.14 -6.21
CA THR A 270 -13.06 -10.15 -6.25
C THR A 270 -14.45 -9.54 -6.48
N THR A 271 -14.79 -8.49 -5.73
CA THR A 271 -16.09 -7.82 -5.87
C THR A 271 -16.19 -6.96 -7.13
N ALA A 272 -15.06 -6.52 -7.70
CA ALA A 272 -15.02 -5.90 -9.02
C ALA A 272 -15.35 -6.91 -10.11
N LEU A 273 -14.71 -8.10 -10.08
CA LEU A 273 -14.98 -9.20 -11.01
C LEU A 273 -16.44 -9.63 -10.98
N ALA A 274 -17.04 -9.76 -9.79
CA ALA A 274 -18.45 -10.07 -9.66
C ALA A 274 -19.36 -9.00 -10.30
N ALA A 275 -18.99 -7.73 -10.18
CA ALA A 275 -19.71 -6.62 -10.81
C ALA A 275 -19.54 -6.61 -12.33
N ASP A 276 -18.32 -6.91 -12.85
CA ASP A 276 -18.06 -7.07 -14.29
C ASP A 276 -18.91 -8.19 -14.88
N MET A 277 -19.10 -9.26 -14.12
CA MET A 277 -19.97 -10.39 -14.48
C MET A 277 -21.46 -10.12 -14.32
N ALA A 278 -21.86 -8.93 -13.88
CA ALA A 278 -23.27 -8.61 -13.55
C ALA A 278 -23.92 -9.66 -12.63
N ASP A 279 -23.16 -10.14 -11.64
CA ASP A 279 -23.54 -11.18 -10.67
C ASP A 279 -24.00 -12.51 -11.30
N ARG A 280 -23.56 -12.84 -12.51
CA ARG A 280 -23.89 -14.05 -13.27
C ARG A 280 -22.65 -14.91 -13.53
N GLY A 281 -22.74 -16.23 -13.32
CA GLY A 281 -21.62 -17.15 -13.34
C GLY A 281 -21.11 -17.45 -11.94
N LEU A 282 -19.80 -17.65 -11.78
CA LEU A 282 -19.19 -17.96 -10.47
C LEU A 282 -17.80 -17.34 -10.36
N VAL A 283 -17.57 -16.60 -9.27
CA VAL A 283 -16.23 -16.19 -8.83
C VAL A 283 -15.83 -17.05 -7.64
N LEU A 284 -14.80 -17.87 -7.80
CA LEU A 284 -14.20 -18.63 -6.72
C LEU A 284 -13.01 -17.85 -6.16
N ALA A 285 -13.16 -17.36 -4.92
CA ALA A 285 -12.19 -16.50 -4.26
C ALA A 285 -11.43 -17.26 -3.17
N CYS A 286 -10.10 -17.32 -3.28
CA CYS A 286 -9.24 -18.11 -2.42
C CYS A 286 -8.28 -17.22 -1.62
N ASP A 287 -8.00 -17.61 -0.39
CA ASP A 287 -6.87 -17.07 0.40
C ASP A 287 -6.39 -18.13 1.41
N VAL A 288 -5.11 -18.01 1.85
CA VAL A 288 -4.47 -18.99 2.73
C VAL A 288 -4.63 -18.69 4.21
N ARG A 289 -5.00 -17.47 4.59
CA ARG A 289 -5.02 -17.04 6.01
C ARG A 289 -6.45 -16.81 6.49
N ASP A 290 -6.86 -17.50 7.57
CA ASP A 290 -8.19 -17.36 8.18
C ASP A 290 -8.57 -15.90 8.49
N ARG A 291 -7.62 -15.10 8.98
CA ARG A 291 -7.87 -13.68 9.25
C ARG A 291 -8.19 -12.92 7.96
N ARG A 292 -7.47 -13.22 6.87
CA ARG A 292 -7.71 -12.59 5.56
C ARG A 292 -9.02 -13.05 4.94
N LEU A 293 -9.36 -14.34 5.10
CA LEU A 293 -10.66 -14.87 4.66
C LEU A 293 -11.83 -14.20 5.37
N ARG A 294 -11.71 -13.86 6.65
CA ARG A 294 -12.75 -13.10 7.36
C ARG A 294 -12.94 -11.71 6.77
N LEU A 295 -11.86 -10.99 6.48
CA LEU A 295 -11.94 -9.68 5.80
C LEU A 295 -12.58 -9.80 4.41
N LEU A 296 -12.19 -10.83 3.65
CA LEU A 296 -12.80 -11.14 2.35
C LEU A 296 -14.29 -11.42 2.50
N GLN A 297 -14.70 -12.22 3.48
CA GLN A 297 -16.10 -12.52 3.77
C GLN A 297 -16.91 -11.27 4.09
N ASP A 298 -16.35 -10.36 4.91
CA ASP A 298 -17.02 -9.11 5.26
C ASP A 298 -17.18 -8.20 4.03
N THR A 299 -16.14 -8.11 3.18
CA THR A 299 -16.17 -7.34 1.92
C THR A 299 -17.21 -7.90 0.95
N VAL A 300 -17.26 -9.22 0.78
CA VAL A 300 -18.21 -9.89 -0.11
C VAL A 300 -19.63 -9.71 0.40
N ARG A 301 -19.87 -9.88 1.70
CA ARG A 301 -21.19 -9.66 2.30
C ARG A 301 -21.67 -8.22 2.10
N ALA A 302 -20.79 -7.24 2.33
CA ALA A 302 -21.12 -5.84 2.15
C ALA A 302 -21.45 -5.50 0.69
N SER A 303 -20.75 -6.13 -0.27
CA SER A 303 -20.99 -5.89 -1.71
C SER A 303 -22.37 -6.33 -2.18
N GLY A 304 -22.96 -7.36 -1.54
CA GLY A 304 -24.22 -7.97 -1.95
C GLY A 304 -24.11 -8.89 -3.17
N ALA A 305 -22.88 -9.21 -3.62
CA ALA A 305 -22.68 -10.17 -4.70
C ALA A 305 -23.10 -11.58 -4.28
N SER A 306 -23.90 -12.25 -5.13
CA SER A 306 -24.42 -13.60 -4.88
C SER A 306 -23.60 -14.70 -5.57
N ASN A 307 -22.83 -14.33 -6.58
CA ASN A 307 -22.05 -15.25 -7.42
C ASN A 307 -20.64 -15.54 -6.88
N ILE A 308 -20.26 -15.08 -5.68
CA ILE A 308 -18.95 -15.33 -5.07
C ILE A 308 -19.01 -16.53 -4.12
N ARG A 309 -18.02 -17.41 -4.20
CA ARG A 309 -17.79 -18.49 -3.22
C ARG A 309 -16.36 -18.38 -2.67
N LEU A 310 -16.25 -18.52 -1.35
CA LEU A 310 -14.97 -18.40 -0.63
C LEU A 310 -14.40 -19.77 -0.33
N THR A 311 -13.10 -19.94 -0.52
CA THR A 311 -12.41 -21.19 -0.24
C THR A 311 -11.06 -20.93 0.41
N HIS A 312 -10.77 -21.68 1.49
CA HIS A 312 -9.45 -21.68 2.11
C HIS A 312 -8.51 -22.57 1.29
N VAL A 313 -7.52 -21.97 0.63
CA VAL A 313 -6.55 -22.69 -0.20
C VAL A 313 -5.16 -22.15 0.07
N ASP A 314 -4.21 -23.04 0.41
CA ASP A 314 -2.80 -22.73 0.29
C ASP A 314 -2.32 -23.07 -1.13
N ALA A 315 -2.42 -22.11 -2.00
CA ALA A 315 -2.04 -22.25 -3.41
C ALA A 315 -0.53 -22.57 -3.60
N ARG A 316 0.30 -22.42 -2.56
CA ARG A 316 1.71 -22.84 -2.57
C ARG A 316 1.84 -24.36 -2.38
N ALA A 317 0.94 -24.98 -1.64
CA ALA A 317 0.91 -26.42 -1.46
C ALA A 317 0.24 -27.12 -2.65
N ALA A 318 -0.99 -26.70 -2.96
CA ALA A 318 -1.75 -27.22 -4.10
C ALA A 318 -2.86 -26.25 -4.51
N VAL A 319 -3.23 -26.29 -5.79
CA VAL A 319 -4.46 -25.67 -6.30
C VAL A 319 -5.46 -26.82 -6.56
N PRO A 320 -6.40 -27.09 -5.64
CA PRO A 320 -7.21 -28.31 -5.64
C PRO A 320 -8.39 -28.22 -6.62
N PHE A 321 -8.14 -27.66 -7.80
CA PHE A 321 -9.16 -27.48 -8.82
C PHE A 321 -8.82 -28.30 -10.06
N ARG A 322 -9.87 -28.69 -10.80
CA ARG A 322 -9.72 -29.41 -12.04
C ARG A 322 -8.90 -28.59 -13.05
N HIS A 323 -7.98 -29.25 -13.74
CA HIS A 323 -7.25 -28.64 -14.85
C HIS A 323 -8.22 -28.15 -15.93
N GLY A 324 -7.94 -26.98 -16.48
CA GLY A 324 -8.74 -26.38 -17.54
C GLY A 324 -10.18 -26.07 -17.13
N ALA A 325 -10.44 -25.72 -15.87
CA ALA A 325 -11.78 -25.46 -15.36
C ALA A 325 -12.25 -24.02 -15.56
N PHE A 326 -11.34 -23.04 -15.48
CA PHE A 326 -11.69 -21.63 -15.37
C PHE A 326 -11.52 -20.87 -16.69
N ASP A 327 -12.48 -20.02 -17.00
CA ASP A 327 -12.43 -19.10 -18.15
C ASP A 327 -11.43 -17.96 -17.90
N ARG A 328 -11.36 -17.49 -16.64
CA ARG A 328 -10.47 -16.42 -16.18
C ARG A 328 -9.82 -16.81 -14.86
N VAL A 329 -8.54 -16.53 -14.72
CA VAL A 329 -7.80 -16.75 -13.48
C VAL A 329 -7.01 -15.48 -13.14
N LEU A 330 -7.21 -14.94 -11.96
CA LEU A 330 -6.43 -13.84 -11.40
C LEU A 330 -5.47 -14.37 -10.34
N VAL A 331 -4.20 -14.03 -10.49
CA VAL A 331 -3.15 -14.20 -9.47
C VAL A 331 -2.66 -12.81 -9.08
N ASP A 332 -3.35 -12.19 -8.11
CA ASP A 332 -2.85 -10.97 -7.43
C ASP A 332 -1.78 -11.41 -6.42
N ALA A 333 -0.55 -11.58 -6.91
CA ALA A 333 0.46 -12.35 -6.24
C ALA A 333 0.97 -11.67 -4.95
N PRO A 334 1.15 -12.41 -3.85
CA PRO A 334 1.87 -11.91 -2.69
C PRO A 334 3.26 -11.44 -3.11
N CYS A 335 3.56 -10.16 -2.90
CA CYS A 335 4.77 -9.50 -3.36
C CYS A 335 5.44 -8.68 -2.25
N SER A 336 6.51 -7.96 -2.58
CA SER A 336 7.20 -7.06 -1.66
C SER A 336 6.28 -5.95 -1.12
N GLY A 337 5.31 -5.49 -1.93
CA GLY A 337 4.45 -4.35 -1.65
C GLY A 337 5.13 -2.99 -1.86
N LEU A 338 6.31 -2.96 -2.49
CA LEU A 338 7.11 -1.74 -2.67
C LEU A 338 6.43 -0.68 -3.55
N GLY A 339 5.38 -1.05 -4.26
CA GLY A 339 4.56 -0.12 -5.03
C GLY A 339 3.55 0.67 -4.19
N THR A 340 3.30 0.30 -2.91
CA THR A 340 2.25 0.88 -2.05
C THR A 340 2.78 1.60 -0.82
N LEU A 341 4.04 2.06 -0.85
CA LEU A 341 4.73 2.70 0.28
C LEU A 341 4.05 3.99 0.78
N ARG A 342 3.31 4.64 -0.08
CA ARG A 342 2.53 5.83 0.25
C ARG A 342 1.43 5.53 1.27
N ARG A 343 0.81 4.33 1.18
CA ARG A 343 -0.26 3.86 2.07
C ARG A 343 0.29 3.11 3.27
N ASP A 344 1.25 2.23 3.03
CA ASP A 344 1.85 1.35 4.03
C ASP A 344 3.36 1.64 4.19
N PRO A 345 3.73 2.79 4.81
CA PRO A 345 5.12 3.24 4.87
C PRO A 345 6.04 2.35 5.72
N ASP A 346 5.49 1.42 6.53
CA ASP A 346 6.28 0.46 7.29
C ASP A 346 6.91 -0.62 6.40
N ILE A 347 6.37 -0.85 5.21
CA ILE A 347 6.90 -1.82 4.26
C ILE A 347 8.36 -1.50 3.95
N LYS A 348 8.71 -0.24 3.69
CA LYS A 348 10.08 0.16 3.36
C LYS A 348 11.10 -0.13 4.46
N TRP A 349 10.67 -0.27 5.72
CA TRP A 349 11.54 -0.59 6.86
C TRP A 349 11.58 -2.08 7.20
N ARG A 350 10.56 -2.83 6.80
CA ARG A 350 10.47 -4.27 6.99
C ARG A 350 11.09 -5.07 5.87
N ARG A 351 11.10 -4.53 4.64
CA ARG A 351 11.67 -5.19 3.47
C ARG A 351 13.16 -4.96 3.37
N ARG A 352 13.84 -5.99 2.88
CA ARG A 352 15.26 -5.97 2.52
C ARG A 352 15.39 -6.41 1.07
N GLU A 353 16.48 -6.04 0.42
CA GLU A 353 16.76 -6.47 -0.95
C GLU A 353 16.84 -7.99 -1.05
N ASP A 354 17.44 -8.65 -0.05
CA ASP A 354 17.57 -10.12 0.05
C ASP A 354 16.22 -10.85 0.17
N ASP A 355 15.11 -10.16 0.41
CA ASP A 355 13.78 -10.79 0.44
C ASP A 355 13.24 -11.07 -0.98
N LEU A 356 13.70 -10.33 -2.01
CA LEU A 356 13.16 -10.39 -3.36
C LEU A 356 13.27 -11.79 -4.00
N PRO A 357 14.42 -12.49 -3.96
CA PRO A 357 14.52 -13.81 -4.58
C PRO A 357 13.49 -14.81 -4.05
N ALA A 358 13.30 -14.86 -2.74
CA ALA A 358 12.33 -15.77 -2.13
C ALA A 358 10.87 -15.43 -2.45
N LEU A 359 10.57 -14.15 -2.72
CA LEU A 359 9.25 -13.72 -3.21
C LEU A 359 9.04 -14.14 -4.66
N VAL A 360 10.04 -13.94 -5.50
CA VAL A 360 10.01 -14.33 -6.93
C VAL A 360 9.79 -15.85 -7.09
N ASP A 361 10.51 -16.67 -6.32
CA ASP A 361 10.34 -18.13 -6.37
C ASP A 361 8.90 -18.55 -6.03
N ARG A 362 8.30 -17.91 -5.01
CA ARG A 362 6.90 -18.16 -4.64
C ARG A 362 5.92 -17.70 -5.73
N GLN A 363 6.19 -16.59 -6.39
CA GLN A 363 5.37 -16.06 -7.47
C GLN A 363 5.43 -16.98 -8.69
N GLN A 364 6.61 -17.52 -9.03
CA GLN A 364 6.78 -18.52 -10.08
C GLN A 364 5.96 -19.78 -9.82
N GLU A 365 6.00 -20.29 -8.57
CA GLU A 365 5.18 -21.45 -8.21
C GLU A 365 3.68 -21.16 -8.31
N LEU A 366 3.23 -19.98 -7.87
CA LEU A 366 1.82 -19.60 -7.89
C LEU A 366 1.29 -19.49 -9.32
N ILE A 367 2.00 -18.77 -10.20
CA ILE A 367 1.56 -18.60 -11.59
C ILE A 367 1.55 -19.94 -12.35
N ALA A 368 2.55 -20.80 -12.15
CA ALA A 368 2.60 -22.11 -12.78
C ALA A 368 1.43 -23.02 -12.35
N ARG A 369 1.08 -23.03 -11.07
CA ARG A 369 -0.07 -23.79 -10.55
C ARG A 369 -1.41 -23.21 -11.00
N ALA A 370 -1.53 -21.89 -11.05
CA ALA A 370 -2.73 -21.22 -11.56
C ALA A 370 -2.97 -21.54 -13.04
N ALA A 371 -1.90 -21.56 -13.83
CA ALA A 371 -1.93 -21.85 -15.28
C ALA A 371 -2.60 -23.19 -15.61
N ALA A 372 -2.36 -24.23 -14.81
CA ALA A 372 -2.97 -25.54 -15.01
C ALA A 372 -4.52 -25.51 -14.94
N THR A 373 -5.09 -24.54 -14.24
CA THR A 373 -6.55 -24.40 -14.04
C THR A 373 -7.26 -23.63 -15.15
N VAL A 374 -6.52 -22.92 -15.99
CA VAL A 374 -7.06 -22.11 -17.10
C VAL A 374 -7.52 -23.00 -18.24
N LYS A 375 -8.72 -22.78 -18.79
CA LYS A 375 -9.22 -23.46 -20.00
C LYS A 375 -8.37 -23.11 -21.24
N PRO A 376 -8.30 -23.99 -22.25
CA PRO A 376 -7.89 -23.55 -23.58
C PRO A 376 -8.72 -22.36 -24.05
N GLY A 377 -8.09 -21.32 -24.60
CA GLY A 377 -8.70 -20.02 -24.90
C GLY A 377 -9.04 -19.16 -23.69
N GLY A 378 -8.78 -19.64 -22.48
CA GLY A 378 -8.97 -18.89 -21.24
C GLY A 378 -7.82 -17.92 -20.96
N ARG A 379 -8.03 -17.01 -19.99
CA ARG A 379 -7.08 -15.98 -19.64
C ARG A 379 -6.54 -16.16 -18.22
N LEU A 380 -5.23 -16.05 -18.08
CA LEU A 380 -4.51 -15.90 -16.81
C LEU A 380 -4.01 -14.48 -16.69
N VAL A 381 -4.35 -13.81 -15.60
CA VAL A 381 -3.79 -12.49 -15.24
C VAL A 381 -2.88 -12.65 -14.04
N TYR A 382 -1.64 -12.24 -14.18
CA TYR A 382 -0.68 -12.10 -13.10
C TYR A 382 -0.54 -10.63 -12.74
N ALA A 383 -0.66 -10.29 -11.46
CA ALA A 383 -0.54 -8.93 -10.98
C ALA A 383 0.25 -8.84 -9.68
N THR A 384 0.89 -7.70 -9.45
CA THR A 384 1.58 -7.33 -8.20
C THR A 384 1.37 -5.87 -7.85
N CYS A 385 1.58 -5.53 -6.58
CA CYS A 385 1.75 -4.15 -6.12
C CYS A 385 3.25 -3.87 -5.84
N SER A 386 4.12 -4.23 -6.76
CA SER A 386 5.56 -4.06 -6.67
C SER A 386 6.09 -3.12 -7.75
N SER A 387 7.13 -2.37 -7.40
CA SER A 387 7.91 -1.56 -8.34
C SER A 387 9.09 -2.32 -8.96
N GLU A 388 9.32 -3.57 -8.56
CA GLU A 388 10.54 -4.29 -8.86
C GLU A 388 10.35 -5.24 -10.04
N PRO A 389 11.17 -5.13 -11.11
CA PRO A 389 11.06 -5.97 -12.31
C PRO A 389 11.19 -7.46 -12.02
N GLU A 390 11.96 -7.82 -10.99
CA GLU A 390 12.14 -9.21 -10.57
C GLU A 390 10.80 -9.88 -10.23
N GLU A 391 9.87 -9.12 -9.63
CA GLU A 391 8.53 -9.59 -9.26
C GLU A 391 7.50 -9.41 -10.37
N ASN A 392 7.83 -8.70 -11.43
CA ASN A 392 6.96 -8.29 -12.52
C ASN A 392 7.34 -8.99 -13.83
N GLU A 393 8.03 -8.28 -14.73
CA GLU A 393 8.38 -8.75 -16.07
C GLU A 393 9.21 -10.03 -16.03
N ASN A 394 10.15 -10.15 -15.09
CA ASN A 394 11.01 -11.33 -15.01
C ASN A 394 10.24 -12.59 -14.61
N VAL A 395 9.14 -12.44 -13.83
CA VAL A 395 8.24 -13.57 -13.53
C VAL A 395 7.53 -14.04 -14.79
N ILE A 396 7.03 -13.11 -15.60
CA ILE A 396 6.34 -13.43 -16.87
C ILE A 396 7.29 -14.07 -17.87
N ASP A 397 8.50 -13.53 -18.04
CA ASP A 397 9.50 -14.06 -18.97
C ASP A 397 9.87 -15.51 -18.63
N ARG A 398 10.13 -15.81 -17.36
CA ARG A 398 10.42 -17.18 -16.90
C ARG A 398 9.24 -18.12 -17.08
N PHE A 399 8.02 -17.62 -16.81
CA PHE A 399 6.80 -18.40 -16.99
C PHE A 399 6.61 -18.78 -18.45
N LEU A 400 6.66 -17.83 -19.38
CA LEU A 400 6.48 -18.07 -20.82
C LEU A 400 7.57 -18.99 -21.40
N ALA A 401 8.81 -18.85 -20.93
CA ALA A 401 9.91 -19.74 -21.36
C ALA A 401 9.66 -21.22 -21.01
N THR A 402 8.85 -21.50 -19.97
CA THR A 402 8.57 -22.88 -19.50
C THR A 402 7.16 -23.36 -19.80
N HIS A 403 6.28 -22.50 -20.31
CA HIS A 403 4.87 -22.79 -20.60
C HIS A 403 4.50 -22.35 -22.03
N PRO A 404 4.97 -23.08 -23.07
CA PRO A 404 4.77 -22.69 -24.46
C PRO A 404 3.30 -22.69 -24.91
N GLY A 405 2.39 -23.30 -24.16
CA GLY A 405 0.94 -23.21 -24.36
C GLY A 405 0.29 -21.90 -23.85
N PHE A 406 1.09 -20.89 -23.52
CA PHE A 406 0.59 -19.56 -23.14
C PHE A 406 1.26 -18.50 -24.00
N GLU A 407 0.48 -17.50 -24.38
CA GLU A 407 0.95 -16.30 -25.08
C GLU A 407 0.57 -15.04 -24.31
N GLN A 408 1.46 -14.06 -24.31
CA GLN A 408 1.18 -12.77 -23.71
C GLN A 408 0.22 -11.97 -24.58
N HIS A 409 -0.82 -11.45 -23.95
CA HIS A 409 -1.82 -10.62 -24.61
C HIS A 409 -1.49 -9.13 -24.41
N ASP A 410 -1.60 -8.34 -25.50
CA ASP A 410 -1.40 -6.90 -25.44
C ASP A 410 -2.67 -6.22 -24.92
N LEU A 411 -2.60 -5.69 -23.70
CA LEU A 411 -3.72 -5.02 -23.04
C LEU A 411 -4.18 -3.74 -23.76
N ARG A 412 -3.36 -3.12 -24.64
CA ARG A 412 -3.78 -1.93 -25.42
C ARG A 412 -4.94 -2.23 -26.36
N ALA A 413 -5.07 -3.47 -26.80
CA ALA A 413 -6.13 -3.85 -27.72
C ALA A 413 -7.54 -3.91 -27.08
N GLU A 414 -7.62 -3.94 -25.74
CA GLU A 414 -8.87 -4.19 -25.03
C GLU A 414 -9.23 -3.10 -24.01
N LEU A 415 -8.24 -2.40 -23.49
CA LEU A 415 -8.48 -1.34 -22.52
C LEU A 415 -8.95 -0.06 -23.20
N ASP A 416 -9.75 0.73 -22.49
CA ASP A 416 -10.16 2.09 -22.91
C ASP A 416 -8.93 2.93 -23.30
N ASP A 417 -9.05 3.76 -24.33
CA ASP A 417 -7.96 4.61 -24.85
C ASP A 417 -7.24 5.40 -23.76
N ARG A 418 -7.96 5.83 -22.71
CA ARG A 418 -7.39 6.53 -21.55
C ARG A 418 -6.41 5.69 -20.74
N LEU A 419 -6.49 4.36 -20.86
CA LEU A 419 -5.62 3.42 -20.14
C LEU A 419 -4.40 2.99 -20.95
N THR A 420 -4.35 3.32 -22.24
CA THR A 420 -3.26 2.91 -23.14
C THR A 420 -1.91 3.51 -22.72
N GLU A 421 -1.92 4.72 -22.12
CA GLU A 421 -0.69 5.33 -21.58
C GLU A 421 -0.10 4.57 -20.37
N LEU A 422 -0.91 3.74 -19.71
CA LEU A 422 -0.50 2.89 -18.61
C LEU A 422 0.02 1.52 -19.09
N VAL A 423 -0.05 1.23 -20.39
CA VAL A 423 0.38 -0.05 -20.97
C VAL A 423 1.73 0.14 -21.65
N ASP A 424 2.71 -0.65 -21.23
CA ASP A 424 4.07 -0.59 -21.75
C ASP A 424 4.20 -1.18 -23.18
N GLN A 425 5.42 -1.13 -23.73
CA GLN A 425 5.71 -1.65 -25.06
C GLN A 425 5.49 -3.17 -25.18
N ARG A 426 5.48 -3.89 -24.06
CA ARG A 426 5.26 -5.34 -23.99
C ARG A 426 3.77 -5.70 -23.85
N GLY A 427 2.88 -4.71 -23.76
CA GLY A 427 1.44 -4.91 -23.57
C GLY A 427 1.04 -5.16 -22.12
N CYS A 428 1.90 -4.90 -21.14
CA CYS A 428 1.60 -5.02 -19.71
C CYS A 428 1.09 -3.71 -19.14
N LEU A 429 0.15 -3.78 -18.20
CA LEU A 429 -0.26 -2.62 -17.41
C LEU A 429 0.82 -2.27 -16.39
N HIS A 430 1.30 -1.04 -16.43
CA HIS A 430 2.21 -0.44 -15.45
C HIS A 430 1.66 0.86 -14.92
N THR A 431 1.37 0.94 -13.64
CA THR A 431 1.10 2.21 -12.97
C THR A 431 2.29 2.63 -12.13
N SER A 432 2.46 3.94 -11.95
CA SER A 432 3.61 4.46 -11.21
C SER A 432 3.37 5.91 -10.76
N PRO A 433 4.24 6.48 -9.91
CA PRO A 433 4.21 7.89 -9.54
C PRO A 433 4.24 8.90 -10.69
N VAL A 434 4.73 8.50 -11.87
CA VAL A 434 4.68 9.36 -13.07
C VAL A 434 3.23 9.63 -13.48
N HIS A 435 2.35 8.65 -13.32
CA HIS A 435 0.91 8.75 -13.57
C HIS A 435 0.12 9.29 -12.36
N GLY A 436 0.80 9.63 -11.25
CA GLY A 436 0.15 10.00 -9.99
C GLY A 436 -0.50 8.82 -9.25
N LEU A 437 -0.13 7.59 -9.60
CA LEU A 437 -0.67 6.34 -9.07
C LEU A 437 0.35 5.57 -8.23
N GLU A 438 -0.15 4.68 -7.36
CA GLU A 438 0.65 3.62 -6.74
C GLU A 438 1.24 2.72 -7.84
N ALA A 439 2.40 2.08 -7.56
CA ALA A 439 3.00 1.20 -8.56
C ALA A 439 2.37 -0.20 -8.51
N PHE A 440 1.67 -0.53 -9.59
CA PHE A 440 1.10 -1.84 -9.85
C PHE A 440 1.54 -2.34 -11.22
N PHE A 441 1.60 -3.64 -11.34
CA PHE A 441 1.87 -4.36 -12.57
C PHE A 441 0.77 -5.38 -12.86
N ALA A 442 0.40 -5.56 -14.13
CA ALA A 442 -0.38 -6.71 -14.57
C ALA A 442 -0.02 -7.13 -15.99
N ALA A 443 0.09 -8.44 -16.17
CA ALA A 443 0.22 -9.09 -17.48
C ALA A 443 -0.94 -10.06 -17.70
N ALA A 444 -1.56 -9.99 -18.87
CA ALA A 444 -2.57 -10.93 -19.32
C ALA A 444 -1.95 -11.97 -20.24
N LEU A 445 -2.26 -13.23 -19.99
CA LEU A 445 -1.76 -14.39 -20.74
C LEU A 445 -2.94 -15.21 -21.23
N THR A 446 -2.94 -15.61 -22.50
CA THR A 446 -3.97 -16.48 -23.07
C THR A 446 -3.43 -17.89 -23.19
N ARG A 447 -4.19 -18.88 -22.72
CA ARG A 447 -3.85 -20.28 -22.95
C ARG A 447 -4.26 -20.67 -24.36
N THR A 448 -3.30 -21.11 -25.19
CA THR A 448 -3.51 -21.48 -26.59
C THR A 448 -3.92 -22.93 -26.75
N GLU A 449 -3.50 -23.85 -25.84
CA GLU A 449 -3.75 -25.30 -25.87
C GLU A 449 -4.34 -25.81 -24.55
#